data_c86aec22ae935440879c51fc967bdf55
#
_entry.id   c86aec22ae935440879c51fc967bdf55
#
_cell.length_a   1.000
_cell.length_b   1.000
_cell.length_c   1.000
_cell.angle_alpha   90.00
_cell.angle_beta   90.00
_cell.angle_gamma   90.00
#
_symmetry.space_group_name_H-M   'P 1'
#
loop_
_entity.id
_entity.type
_entity.pdbx_description
1 polymer ?
#
loop_
_entity_poly.entity_id
_entity_poly.type
_entity_poly.pdbx_seq_one_letter_code
_entity_poly.pdbx_strand_id
1 'polypeptide(L)'
;MKKTLITSFALAGALCAAALDLNGTWEFRFDEGRAITAVAGPTFEPTGRMVVPGCFDAMPDTFMKRGTAMYRRTFTLEKGVDRAWLVVDGMGLYGKFWMDGREIGVDDLPYSRVELATGPLAAGAHTLVAAVDNRFDWSYQKLAQPFYDFHFWGGFYHGVSLVFDNRKLFVRTRDYKTGTVEIEAVNFDARDFDATLVFDGSREVKAAFTNGRATVKVPAFKLWSPDAPNLHTVAHDGVVTRFGIRTIEARNGGFYLNGARIFLKGANRHDQQMQLGASTPEGFMLTDIQNLKRMGGNFFRGAHYPQAQRFLDLCDEMGVLVWEESLGWGNGQYYTQKKGASDIEDPGFVAKQLEQTKLMVRNSFNHPSVIIFAFLNECDSTKPECKKLVDQLIATIREEDSGRLVSFACNRTRGDLCHANTDFVAFNTYPGTINGYPGTHDELKQKIHDMEGFGVDWLAKYLGERYPGKTLFISEMGGAGQYGSRDPSCPVDTEDFQAEHNALVAEAAWGNPAIAGIAFWQFFDTRTCGRECLHNGKKHQATSWAGQFSADRKPKLAVGVLTD
;
A
#
# COMPACT_ATOMS: atom_id res chain seq x y z
N MET A 1 8.94 50.06 -14.03
CA MET A 1 8.16 49.44 -12.98
C MET A 1 6.92 48.82 -13.60
N LYS A 2 6.97 47.52 -13.91
CA LYS A 2 5.80 46.77 -14.40
C LYS A 2 5.25 45.99 -13.22
N LYS A 3 4.02 46.32 -12.79
CA LYS A 3 3.28 45.59 -11.78
C LYS A 3 2.75 44.29 -12.43
N THR A 4 3.29 43.17 -12.00
CA THR A 4 2.76 41.85 -12.31
C THR A 4 1.56 41.62 -11.42
N LEU A 5 0.36 41.55 -12.02
CA LEU A 5 -0.85 41.10 -11.34
C LEU A 5 -0.71 39.62 -11.04
N ILE A 6 -0.65 39.27 -9.77
CA ILE A 6 -0.85 37.90 -9.31
C ILE A 6 -2.36 37.63 -9.30
N THR A 7 -2.82 36.93 -10.32
CA THR A 7 -4.21 36.45 -10.36
C THR A 7 -4.31 35.25 -9.42
N SER A 8 -4.90 35.47 -8.24
CA SER A 8 -5.29 34.41 -7.33
C SER A 8 -6.35 33.55 -8.02
N PHE A 9 -5.99 32.34 -8.41
CA PHE A 9 -6.98 31.33 -8.74
C PHE A 9 -7.66 30.90 -7.44
N ALA A 10 -8.83 31.45 -7.18
CA ALA A 10 -9.77 30.85 -6.25
C ALA A 10 -10.19 29.50 -6.87
N LEU A 11 -9.65 28.40 -6.34
CA LEU A 11 -10.22 27.08 -6.56
C LEU A 11 -11.66 27.13 -6.05
N ALA A 12 -12.62 27.03 -6.97
CA ALA A 12 -14.01 26.76 -6.62
C ALA A 12 -14.00 25.45 -5.82
N GLY A 13 -14.32 25.52 -4.53
CA GLY A 13 -14.40 24.36 -3.66
C GLY A 13 -15.38 23.37 -4.28
N ALA A 14 -14.87 22.22 -4.73
CA ALA A 14 -15.69 21.06 -4.95
C ALA A 14 -16.46 20.81 -3.66
N LEU A 15 -17.79 20.78 -3.73
CA LEU A 15 -18.63 20.23 -2.67
C LEU A 15 -18.26 18.73 -2.56
N CYS A 16 -17.17 18.44 -1.87
CA CYS A 16 -16.99 17.12 -1.27
C CYS A 16 -18.19 16.89 -0.35
N ALA A 17 -18.79 15.72 -0.38
CA ALA A 17 -19.78 15.33 0.63
C ALA A 17 -19.24 15.76 1.98
N ALA A 18 -20.02 16.57 2.71
CA ALA A 18 -19.54 17.21 3.91
C ALA A 18 -18.99 16.16 4.87
N ALA A 19 -17.69 16.13 5.05
CA ALA A 19 -17.00 15.27 5.99
C ALA A 19 -16.63 16.08 7.23
N LEU A 20 -16.83 15.51 8.41
CA LEU A 20 -16.37 16.10 9.66
C LEU A 20 -15.03 15.45 10.02
N ASP A 21 -13.96 16.24 10.04
CA ASP A 21 -12.65 15.81 10.51
C ASP A 21 -12.68 15.59 12.04
N LEU A 22 -12.31 14.39 12.47
CA LEU A 22 -12.19 14.01 13.88
C LEU A 22 -10.74 13.94 14.35
N ASN A 23 -9.77 14.25 13.49
CA ASN A 23 -8.37 14.29 13.86
C ASN A 23 -8.07 15.27 14.99
N GLY A 24 -6.90 15.17 15.59
CA GLY A 24 -6.44 16.04 16.66
C GLY A 24 -6.24 15.31 17.98
N THR A 25 -6.41 16.01 19.10
CA THR A 25 -6.14 15.47 20.43
C THR A 25 -7.34 14.74 21.00
N TRP A 26 -7.16 13.45 21.35
CA TRP A 26 -8.16 12.60 21.96
C TRP A 26 -7.79 12.29 23.41
N GLU A 27 -8.76 12.06 24.28
CA GLU A 27 -8.53 11.45 25.58
C GLU A 27 -8.06 10.00 25.40
N PHE A 28 -7.12 9.57 26.25
CA PHE A 28 -6.37 8.35 26.01
C PHE A 28 -6.05 7.60 27.29
N ARG A 29 -6.04 6.26 27.23
CA ARG A 29 -5.48 5.34 28.22
C ARG A 29 -4.89 4.13 27.50
N PHE A 30 -3.70 3.70 27.91
CA PHE A 30 -3.10 2.45 27.46
C PHE A 30 -3.02 1.46 28.60
N ASP A 31 -3.52 0.25 28.36
CA ASP A 31 -3.49 -0.87 29.29
C ASP A 31 -2.54 -1.95 28.72
N GLU A 32 -1.31 -1.99 29.22
CA GLU A 32 -0.28 -2.95 28.79
C GLU A 32 -0.73 -4.40 29.05
N GLY A 33 -0.57 -5.29 28.07
CA GLY A 33 -0.94 -6.69 28.13
C GLY A 33 -2.46 -6.98 28.11
N ARG A 34 -3.32 -5.97 28.22
CA ARG A 34 -4.77 -6.16 28.22
C ARG A 34 -5.27 -6.58 26.84
N ALA A 35 -6.13 -7.59 26.80
CA ALA A 35 -6.83 -8.01 25.60
C ALA A 35 -8.03 -7.10 25.29
N ILE A 36 -8.30 -6.81 24.03
CA ILE A 36 -9.50 -6.06 23.64
C ILE A 36 -10.78 -6.82 23.99
N THR A 37 -10.75 -8.14 24.04
CA THR A 37 -11.86 -8.99 24.51
C THR A 37 -12.23 -8.76 25.97
N ALA A 38 -11.31 -8.19 26.77
CA ALA A 38 -11.57 -7.77 28.15
C ALA A 38 -12.17 -6.35 28.25
N VAL A 39 -12.39 -5.66 27.12
CA VAL A 39 -13.05 -4.36 27.08
C VAL A 39 -14.56 -4.57 26.93
N ALA A 40 -15.27 -4.41 28.05
CA ALA A 40 -16.71 -4.68 28.12
C ALA A 40 -17.57 -3.58 27.47
N GLY A 41 -17.03 -2.36 27.31
CA GLY A 41 -17.78 -1.22 26.77
C GLY A 41 -16.96 0.05 26.64
N PRO A 42 -17.58 1.15 26.27
CA PRO A 42 -16.92 2.42 25.94
C PRO A 42 -16.44 3.24 27.14
N THR A 43 -16.71 2.80 28.37
CA THR A 43 -16.41 3.60 29.56
C THR A 43 -14.98 3.35 30.04
N PHE A 44 -14.21 4.41 30.20
CA PHE A 44 -12.87 4.37 30.79
C PHE A 44 -12.50 5.72 31.41
N GLU A 45 -11.58 5.71 32.37
CA GLU A 45 -10.97 6.92 32.93
C GLU A 45 -9.68 7.21 32.15
N PRO A 46 -9.58 8.38 31.49
CA PRO A 46 -8.38 8.76 30.78
C PRO A 46 -7.18 8.94 31.72
N THR A 47 -6.00 8.49 31.30
CA THR A 47 -4.73 8.74 32.00
C THR A 47 -3.89 9.80 31.29
N GLY A 48 -4.29 10.22 30.07
CA GLY A 48 -3.57 11.20 29.27
C GLY A 48 -4.32 11.57 28.00
N ARG A 49 -3.56 12.04 27.02
CA ARG A 49 -4.05 12.43 25.70
C ARG A 49 -3.15 11.86 24.62
N MET A 50 -3.72 11.55 23.46
CA MET A 50 -3.01 11.08 22.28
C MET A 50 -3.45 11.88 21.05
N VAL A 51 -2.52 12.17 20.16
CA VAL A 51 -2.84 12.78 18.86
C VAL A 51 -3.30 11.68 17.90
N VAL A 52 -4.35 11.96 17.15
CA VAL A 52 -4.87 11.13 16.07
C VAL A 52 -4.77 11.94 14.78
N PRO A 53 -4.14 11.44 13.70
CA PRO A 53 -3.44 10.16 13.61
C PRO A 53 -2.17 10.11 14.46
N GLY A 54 -1.83 8.89 14.93
CA GLY A 54 -0.64 8.64 15.73
C GLY A 54 -0.55 7.19 16.21
N CYS A 55 0.66 6.67 16.31
CA CYS A 55 0.94 5.33 16.84
C CYS A 55 1.32 5.43 18.32
N PHE A 56 0.53 4.81 19.20
CA PHE A 56 0.80 4.92 20.64
C PHE A 56 2.09 4.18 21.04
N ASP A 57 2.42 3.09 20.37
CA ASP A 57 3.66 2.33 20.63
C ASP A 57 4.92 2.91 19.97
N ALA A 58 4.78 4.09 19.33
CA ALA A 58 5.91 4.94 18.97
C ALA A 58 6.24 6.00 20.05
N MET A 59 5.36 6.21 21.03
CA MET A 59 5.54 7.20 22.10
C MET A 59 6.50 6.69 23.19
N PRO A 60 7.28 7.57 23.85
CA PRO A 60 8.30 7.15 24.84
C PRO A 60 7.76 6.22 25.93
N ASP A 61 6.60 6.54 26.52
CA ASP A 61 6.06 5.79 27.67
C ASP A 61 5.47 4.43 27.27
N THR A 62 5.09 4.27 26.02
CA THR A 62 4.43 3.07 25.49
C THR A 62 5.24 2.40 24.38
N PHE A 63 6.48 2.83 24.20
CA PHE A 63 7.38 2.39 23.13
C PHE A 63 7.52 0.87 23.11
N MET A 64 7.17 0.28 21.95
CA MET A 64 7.23 -1.16 21.70
C MET A 64 6.36 -2.02 22.63
N LYS A 65 5.45 -1.43 23.39
CA LYS A 65 4.54 -2.17 24.28
C LYS A 65 3.34 -2.67 23.51
N ARG A 66 2.82 -3.82 23.94
CA ARG A 66 1.62 -4.47 23.41
C ARG A 66 0.49 -4.45 24.42
N GLY A 67 -0.73 -4.14 23.97
CA GLY A 67 -1.90 -4.03 24.82
C GLY A 67 -3.05 -3.33 24.11
N THR A 68 -4.07 -2.95 24.88
CA THR A 68 -5.24 -2.23 24.37
C THR A 68 -5.17 -0.75 24.77
N ALA A 69 -5.29 0.13 23.81
CA ALA A 69 -5.44 1.57 24.00
C ALA A 69 -6.90 1.98 23.85
N MET A 70 -7.38 2.78 24.79
CA MET A 70 -8.72 3.39 24.75
C MET A 70 -8.61 4.85 24.35
N TYR A 71 -9.46 5.26 23.43
CA TYR A 71 -9.53 6.62 22.89
C TYR A 71 -10.95 7.17 23.04
N ARG A 72 -11.09 8.47 23.35
CA ARG A 72 -12.38 9.16 23.36
C ARG A 72 -12.27 10.53 22.71
N ARG A 73 -13.23 10.82 21.81
CA ARG A 73 -13.38 12.11 21.13
C ARG A 73 -14.82 12.59 21.27
N THR A 74 -15.01 13.82 21.72
CA THR A 74 -16.30 14.51 21.65
C THR A 74 -16.30 15.46 20.46
N PHE A 75 -17.45 15.59 19.79
CA PHE A 75 -17.68 16.51 18.69
C PHE A 75 -19.13 16.97 18.68
N THR A 76 -19.46 18.00 17.90
CA THR A 76 -20.82 18.55 17.82
C THR A 76 -21.28 18.60 16.37
N LEU A 77 -22.50 18.16 16.11
CA LEU A 77 -23.21 18.34 14.85
C LEU A 77 -24.17 19.52 14.97
N GLU A 78 -24.06 20.48 14.05
CA GLU A 78 -25.02 21.62 14.01
C GLU A 78 -26.43 21.20 13.59
N LYS A 79 -26.51 20.14 12.77
CA LYS A 79 -27.75 19.55 12.27
C LYS A 79 -27.70 18.05 12.37
N GLY A 80 -28.85 17.43 12.62
CA GLY A 80 -28.98 15.99 12.57
C GLY A 80 -28.79 15.46 11.15
N VAL A 81 -28.31 14.22 11.04
CA VAL A 81 -28.09 13.48 9.79
C VAL A 81 -28.73 12.10 9.88
N ASP A 82 -29.39 11.69 8.79
CA ASP A 82 -30.06 10.38 8.74
C ASP A 82 -29.09 9.23 8.53
N ARG A 83 -27.95 9.50 7.92
CA ARG A 83 -26.90 8.52 7.62
C ARG A 83 -25.53 9.13 7.89
N ALA A 84 -24.67 8.39 8.57
CA ALA A 84 -23.28 8.75 8.72
C ALA A 84 -22.41 7.48 8.82
N TRP A 85 -21.16 7.60 8.40
CA TRP A 85 -20.16 6.54 8.48
C TRP A 85 -18.91 7.08 9.14
N LEU A 86 -18.42 6.34 10.14
CA LEU A 86 -17.07 6.55 10.65
C LEU A 86 -16.10 5.98 9.63
N VAL A 87 -15.20 6.81 9.14
CA VAL A 87 -14.10 6.44 8.25
C VAL A 87 -12.82 6.41 9.04
N VAL A 88 -12.12 5.27 9.01
CA VAL A 88 -10.79 5.08 9.58
C VAL A 88 -9.84 4.79 8.41
N ASP A 89 -8.89 5.67 8.15
CA ASP A 89 -7.98 5.58 7.00
C ASP A 89 -6.77 4.65 7.25
N GLY A 90 -6.93 3.69 8.14
CA GLY A 90 -5.94 2.69 8.52
C GLY A 90 -5.55 2.77 9.98
N MET A 91 -5.47 1.62 10.61
CA MET A 91 -5.06 1.46 11.99
C MET A 91 -4.43 0.07 12.20
N GLY A 92 -3.93 -0.17 13.37
CA GLY A 92 -3.36 -1.48 13.70
C GLY A 92 -3.55 -1.87 15.16
N LEU A 93 -3.88 -3.15 15.43
CA LEU A 93 -4.13 -4.27 14.51
C LEU A 93 -5.60 -4.67 14.47
N TYR A 94 -6.33 -4.31 15.55
CA TYR A 94 -7.74 -4.59 15.73
C TYR A 94 -8.40 -3.44 16.49
N GLY A 95 -9.54 -2.97 16.02
CA GLY A 95 -10.27 -1.86 16.61
C GLY A 95 -11.72 -2.20 16.88
N LYS A 96 -12.28 -1.68 17.99
CA LYS A 96 -13.68 -1.75 18.33
C LYS A 96 -14.21 -0.33 18.61
N PHE A 97 -15.37 0.00 18.06
CA PHE A 97 -15.87 1.38 18.03
C PHE A 97 -17.27 1.50 18.62
N TRP A 98 -17.48 2.60 19.34
CA TRP A 98 -18.78 2.97 19.91
C TRP A 98 -19.10 4.43 19.60
N MET A 99 -20.33 4.69 19.16
CA MET A 99 -20.88 6.03 18.99
C MET A 99 -22.00 6.22 20.03
N ASP A 100 -21.88 7.22 20.89
CA ASP A 100 -22.83 7.54 21.97
C ASP A 100 -23.16 6.31 22.85
N GLY A 101 -22.15 5.52 23.18
CA GLY A 101 -22.27 4.30 23.98
C GLY A 101 -22.74 3.04 23.24
N ARG A 102 -23.21 3.17 22.00
CA ARG A 102 -23.63 2.04 21.15
C ARG A 102 -22.48 1.55 20.29
N GLU A 103 -22.21 0.26 20.30
CA GLU A 103 -21.22 -0.37 19.41
C GLU A 103 -21.65 -0.20 17.95
N ILE A 104 -20.75 0.30 17.10
CA ILE A 104 -20.98 0.52 15.67
C ILE A 104 -20.20 -0.45 14.79
N GLY A 105 -19.24 -1.18 15.33
CA GLY A 105 -18.50 -2.21 14.61
C GLY A 105 -17.07 -2.40 15.06
N VAL A 106 -16.36 -3.21 14.28
CA VAL A 106 -14.95 -3.52 14.47
C VAL A 106 -14.18 -3.25 13.17
N ASP A 107 -12.88 -2.97 13.30
CA ASP A 107 -11.91 -2.98 12.22
C ASP A 107 -10.86 -4.04 12.55
N ASP A 108 -10.79 -5.08 11.74
CA ASP A 108 -9.83 -6.19 11.85
C ASP A 108 -9.01 -6.38 10.57
N LEU A 109 -8.96 -5.32 9.75
CA LEU A 109 -8.23 -5.25 8.48
C LEU A 109 -7.08 -4.22 8.57
N PRO A 110 -5.97 -4.55 9.24
CA PRO A 110 -4.87 -3.62 9.46
C PRO A 110 -4.42 -2.90 8.19
N TYR A 111 -4.05 -1.62 8.30
CA TYR A 111 -3.64 -0.73 7.19
C TYR A 111 -4.75 -0.38 6.19
N SER A 112 -5.92 -0.99 6.24
CA SER A 112 -7.00 -0.70 5.30
C SER A 112 -7.81 0.51 5.73
N ARG A 113 -8.32 1.26 4.74
CA ARG A 113 -9.40 2.22 4.98
C ARG A 113 -10.71 1.46 5.13
N VAL A 114 -11.41 1.66 6.26
CA VAL A 114 -12.72 1.07 6.53
C VAL A 114 -13.78 2.13 6.78
N GLU A 115 -15.04 1.78 6.52
CA GLU A 115 -16.21 2.63 6.74
C GLU A 115 -17.23 1.88 7.62
N LEU A 116 -17.51 2.41 8.83
CA LEU A 116 -18.44 1.82 9.78
C LEU A 116 -19.71 2.68 9.87
N ALA A 117 -20.86 2.09 9.60
CA ALA A 117 -22.14 2.82 9.68
C ALA A 117 -22.48 3.20 11.13
N THR A 118 -22.64 4.49 11.40
CA THR A 118 -23.02 4.96 12.73
C THR A 118 -24.54 4.93 12.95
N GLY A 119 -25.34 4.86 11.87
CA GLY A 119 -26.75 5.16 11.87
C GLY A 119 -27.02 6.67 11.96
N PRO A 120 -28.29 7.08 12.18
CA PRO A 120 -28.65 8.48 12.30
C PRO A 120 -28.02 9.12 13.55
N LEU A 121 -27.60 10.37 13.41
CA LEU A 121 -27.06 11.19 14.50
C LEU A 121 -27.90 12.48 14.60
N ALA A 122 -28.33 12.82 15.81
CA ALA A 122 -29.12 14.05 16.06
C ALA A 122 -28.23 15.30 15.97
N ALA A 123 -28.81 16.49 15.95
CA ALA A 123 -28.04 17.69 16.22
C ALA A 123 -27.62 17.72 17.70
N GLY A 124 -26.40 18.19 17.99
CA GLY A 124 -25.88 18.26 19.36
C GLY A 124 -24.54 17.57 19.54
N ALA A 125 -24.19 17.32 20.78
CA ALA A 125 -22.91 16.71 21.16
C ALA A 125 -22.96 15.18 21.03
N HIS A 126 -21.88 14.62 20.49
CA HIS A 126 -21.66 13.19 20.31
C HIS A 126 -20.34 12.75 20.90
N THR A 127 -20.23 11.47 21.25
CA THR A 127 -19.01 10.86 21.78
C THR A 127 -18.65 9.61 20.99
N LEU A 128 -17.50 9.65 20.35
CA LEU A 128 -16.87 8.49 19.75
C LEU A 128 -15.84 7.90 20.72
N VAL A 129 -15.94 6.60 20.97
CA VAL A 129 -14.94 5.82 21.72
C VAL A 129 -14.39 4.72 20.83
N ALA A 130 -13.07 4.52 20.89
CA ALA A 130 -12.41 3.41 20.23
C ALA A 130 -11.51 2.67 21.21
N ALA A 131 -11.50 1.34 21.12
CA ALA A 131 -10.48 0.47 21.70
C ALA A 131 -9.61 -0.07 20.57
N VAL A 132 -8.30 0.09 20.68
CA VAL A 132 -7.32 -0.34 19.66
C VAL A 132 -6.31 -1.27 20.29
N ASP A 133 -6.22 -2.51 19.81
CA ASP A 133 -5.30 -3.55 20.29
C ASP A 133 -4.21 -3.83 19.25
N ASN A 134 -2.95 -3.70 19.66
CA ASN A 134 -1.79 -3.98 18.81
C ASN A 134 -1.16 -5.36 19.08
N ARG A 135 -1.82 -6.25 19.83
CA ARG A 135 -1.32 -7.59 20.13
C ARG A 135 -1.61 -8.56 18.98
N PHE A 136 -0.70 -9.52 18.83
CA PHE A 136 -0.89 -10.64 17.91
C PHE A 136 -1.77 -11.71 18.57
N ASP A 137 -3.07 -11.60 18.43
CA ASP A 137 -4.01 -12.58 19.00
C ASP A 137 -4.88 -13.19 17.88
N TRP A 138 -4.52 -14.39 17.50
CA TRP A 138 -5.15 -15.13 16.40
C TRP A 138 -6.63 -15.48 16.64
N SER A 139 -7.16 -15.28 17.83
CA SER A 139 -8.57 -15.56 18.12
C SER A 139 -9.52 -14.55 17.46
N TYR A 140 -9.08 -13.29 17.28
CA TYR A 140 -9.89 -12.21 16.69
C TYR A 140 -9.20 -11.47 15.52
N GLN A 141 -7.88 -11.42 15.52
CA GLN A 141 -7.09 -10.78 14.44
C GLN A 141 -6.42 -11.87 13.61
N LYS A 142 -6.67 -11.94 12.29
CA LYS A 142 -6.25 -13.03 11.42
C LYS A 142 -5.14 -12.69 10.43
N LEU A 143 -4.85 -11.41 10.18
CA LEU A 143 -3.93 -11.02 9.10
C LEU A 143 -2.51 -10.75 9.60
N ALA A 144 -2.34 -10.05 10.73
CA ALA A 144 -1.02 -9.73 11.24
C ALA A 144 -0.40 -10.91 12.00
N GLN A 145 0.82 -11.26 11.66
CA GLN A 145 1.54 -12.39 12.25
C GLN A 145 2.84 -11.91 12.90
N PRO A 146 3.24 -12.49 14.05
CA PRO A 146 4.46 -12.09 14.75
C PRO A 146 5.75 -12.48 14.01
N PHE A 147 5.66 -13.31 12.95
CA PHE A 147 6.81 -13.68 12.13
C PHE A 147 7.04 -12.79 10.92
N TYR A 148 6.15 -11.82 10.63
CA TYR A 148 6.36 -10.88 9.53
C TYR A 148 7.61 -10.02 9.77
N ASP A 149 8.34 -9.70 8.73
CA ASP A 149 9.66 -9.10 8.78
C ASP A 149 9.65 -7.57 8.97
N PHE A 150 8.55 -7.00 9.40
CA PHE A 150 8.39 -5.58 9.68
C PHE A 150 7.63 -5.35 10.99
N HIS A 151 7.82 -4.15 11.57
CA HIS A 151 7.15 -3.81 12.81
C HIS A 151 5.69 -3.44 12.56
N PHE A 152 4.78 -4.06 13.32
CA PHE A 152 3.38 -3.66 13.38
C PHE A 152 3.18 -2.62 14.46
N TRP A 153 2.69 -1.47 14.07
CA TRP A 153 2.39 -0.36 14.95
C TRP A 153 0.98 -0.43 15.51
N GLY A 154 0.75 0.17 16.68
CA GLY A 154 -0.56 0.28 17.32
C GLY A 154 -1.08 1.71 17.30
N GLY A 155 -2.35 1.89 16.97
CA GLY A 155 -3.00 3.20 16.92
C GLY A 155 -3.62 3.53 15.57
N PHE A 156 -3.99 4.78 15.38
CA PHE A 156 -4.54 5.28 14.12
C PHE A 156 -3.38 5.76 13.22
N TYR A 157 -3.16 5.08 12.12
CA TYR A 157 -2.06 5.39 11.21
C TYR A 157 -2.32 6.67 10.42
N HIS A 158 -3.56 6.82 9.96
CA HIS A 158 -4.02 7.93 9.15
C HIS A 158 -5.29 8.53 9.74
N GLY A 159 -5.98 9.35 8.98
CA GLY A 159 -7.09 10.14 9.46
C GLY A 159 -8.31 9.35 9.96
N VAL A 160 -9.08 10.01 10.83
CA VAL A 160 -10.40 9.58 11.26
C VAL A 160 -11.40 10.69 10.97
N SER A 161 -12.51 10.36 10.31
CA SER A 161 -13.55 11.32 9.94
C SER A 161 -14.96 10.71 9.97
N LEU A 162 -15.97 11.54 9.99
CA LEU A 162 -17.34 11.16 9.69
C LEU A 162 -17.71 11.67 8.29
N VAL A 163 -18.25 10.79 7.46
CA VAL A 163 -18.84 11.16 6.18
C VAL A 163 -20.35 10.95 6.22
N PHE A 164 -21.09 11.81 5.53
CA PHE A 164 -22.55 11.84 5.55
C PHE A 164 -23.16 11.34 4.23
N ASP A 165 -22.30 10.97 3.30
CA ASP A 165 -22.64 10.34 2.03
C ASP A 165 -21.55 9.32 1.66
N ASN A 166 -21.93 8.07 1.45
CA ASN A 166 -21.01 7.01 1.04
C ASN A 166 -21.26 6.54 -0.40
N ARG A 167 -22.02 7.31 -1.18
CA ARG A 167 -22.14 7.05 -2.61
C ARG A 167 -20.80 7.28 -3.29
N LYS A 168 -20.50 6.45 -4.28
CA LYS A 168 -19.22 6.48 -5.00
C LYS A 168 -19.42 6.30 -6.50
N LEU A 169 -18.56 6.93 -7.28
CA LEU A 169 -18.41 6.68 -8.71
C LEU A 169 -17.05 6.04 -8.94
N PHE A 170 -17.01 4.81 -9.41
CA PHE A 170 -15.78 4.14 -9.83
C PHE A 170 -15.61 4.27 -11.32
N VAL A 171 -14.45 4.77 -11.77
CA VAL A 171 -14.18 5.06 -13.18
C VAL A 171 -13.09 4.15 -13.71
N ARG A 172 -13.42 3.37 -14.74
CA ARG A 172 -12.49 2.47 -15.41
C ARG A 172 -12.27 2.89 -16.87
N THR A 173 -11.03 3.05 -17.29
CA THR A 173 -10.70 3.25 -18.71
C THR A 173 -11.03 1.98 -19.50
N ARG A 174 -11.87 2.10 -20.53
CA ARG A 174 -12.19 1.04 -21.48
C ARG A 174 -11.37 1.16 -22.77
N ASP A 175 -11.16 2.38 -23.22
CA ASP A 175 -10.32 2.66 -24.38
C ASP A 175 -9.61 4.00 -24.20
N TYR A 176 -8.30 3.95 -23.99
CA TYR A 176 -7.48 5.16 -23.82
C TYR A 176 -7.34 6.00 -25.09
N LYS A 177 -7.49 5.39 -26.29
CA LYS A 177 -7.36 6.10 -27.57
C LYS A 177 -8.55 7.02 -27.83
N THR A 178 -9.72 6.64 -27.36
CA THR A 178 -10.96 7.39 -27.57
C THR A 178 -11.44 8.13 -26.33
N GLY A 179 -10.77 7.93 -25.16
CA GLY A 179 -11.20 8.47 -23.88
C GLY A 179 -12.49 7.84 -23.37
N THR A 180 -12.78 6.60 -23.76
CA THR A 180 -13.97 5.88 -23.32
C THR A 180 -13.73 5.29 -21.94
N VAL A 181 -14.64 5.59 -21.00
CA VAL A 181 -14.64 5.07 -19.64
C VAL A 181 -15.95 4.39 -19.31
N GLU A 182 -15.89 3.39 -18.43
CA GLU A 182 -17.04 2.85 -17.73
C GLU A 182 -17.11 3.49 -16.34
N ILE A 183 -18.29 3.89 -15.92
CA ILE A 183 -18.56 4.44 -14.59
C ILE A 183 -19.51 3.50 -13.88
N GLU A 184 -19.14 3.05 -12.68
CA GLU A 184 -19.98 2.28 -11.78
C GLU A 184 -20.45 3.20 -10.63
N ALA A 185 -21.77 3.32 -10.48
CA ALA A 185 -22.42 4.07 -9.40
C ALA A 185 -22.74 3.09 -8.25
N VAL A 186 -22.14 3.33 -7.08
CA VAL A 186 -22.26 2.48 -5.90
C VAL A 186 -22.98 3.23 -4.78
N ASN A 187 -23.88 2.55 -4.08
CA ASN A 187 -24.71 3.08 -3.00
C ASN A 187 -25.71 4.17 -3.42
N PHE A 188 -26.02 4.28 -4.72
CA PHE A 188 -27.13 5.08 -5.21
C PHE A 188 -28.46 4.31 -5.02
N ASP A 189 -29.56 5.03 -4.83
CA ASP A 189 -30.87 4.41 -4.51
C ASP A 189 -31.41 3.54 -5.66
N ALA A 190 -31.15 3.93 -6.92
CA ALA A 190 -31.51 3.17 -8.11
C ALA A 190 -30.26 2.62 -8.81
N ARG A 191 -30.40 1.44 -9.45
CA ARG A 191 -29.36 0.87 -10.30
C ARG A 191 -29.54 1.22 -11.78
N ASP A 192 -30.80 1.47 -12.20
CA ASP A 192 -31.17 1.89 -13.55
C ASP A 192 -31.70 3.30 -13.47
N PHE A 193 -30.97 4.25 -14.05
CA PHE A 193 -31.33 5.67 -14.03
C PHE A 193 -30.61 6.46 -15.13
N ASP A 194 -31.22 7.56 -15.56
CA ASP A 194 -30.60 8.55 -16.43
C ASP A 194 -29.88 9.61 -15.59
N ALA A 195 -28.66 9.95 -16.00
CA ALA A 195 -27.82 10.92 -15.31
C ALA A 195 -27.28 11.98 -16.28
N THR A 196 -27.12 13.19 -15.77
CA THR A 196 -26.20 14.16 -16.35
C THR A 196 -24.92 14.12 -15.55
N LEU A 197 -23.85 13.66 -16.18
CA LEU A 197 -22.48 13.63 -15.62
C LEU A 197 -21.78 14.95 -15.97
N VAL A 198 -21.14 15.58 -14.99
CA VAL A 198 -20.35 16.80 -15.21
C VAL A 198 -18.86 16.47 -15.12
N PHE A 199 -18.15 16.51 -16.24
CA PHE A 199 -16.71 16.33 -16.29
C PHE A 199 -15.97 17.66 -16.15
N ASP A 200 -14.88 17.65 -15.38
CA ASP A 200 -13.97 18.79 -15.15
C ASP A 200 -14.73 20.09 -14.80
N GLY A 201 -15.79 19.93 -14.02
CA GLY A 201 -16.59 21.03 -13.48
C GLY A 201 -17.53 21.76 -14.45
N SER A 202 -17.51 21.44 -15.75
CA SER A 202 -18.30 22.20 -16.74
C SER A 202 -18.82 21.43 -17.96
N ARG A 203 -18.34 20.23 -18.22
CA ARG A 203 -18.66 19.49 -19.45
C ARG A 203 -19.71 18.44 -19.17
N GLU A 204 -20.93 18.67 -19.60
CA GLU A 204 -22.05 17.76 -19.38
C GLU A 204 -22.09 16.62 -20.41
N VAL A 205 -22.33 15.41 -19.92
CA VAL A 205 -22.56 14.22 -20.72
C VAL A 205 -23.78 13.48 -20.17
N LYS A 206 -24.76 13.21 -21.01
CA LYS A 206 -25.91 12.36 -20.64
C LYS A 206 -25.49 10.92 -20.66
N ALA A 207 -25.87 10.16 -19.65
CA ALA A 207 -25.56 8.75 -19.49
C ALA A 207 -26.79 7.99 -18.95
N ALA A 208 -27.07 6.84 -19.53
CA ALA A 208 -28.05 5.90 -18.98
C ALA A 208 -27.27 4.82 -18.20
N PHE A 209 -27.54 4.72 -16.91
CA PHE A 209 -27.02 3.66 -16.07
C PHE A 209 -27.94 2.45 -16.14
N THR A 210 -27.34 1.29 -16.41
CA THR A 210 -28.00 -0.03 -16.36
C THR A 210 -27.24 -0.92 -15.42
N ASN A 211 -27.90 -1.51 -14.45
CA ASN A 211 -27.28 -2.26 -13.35
C ASN A 211 -26.17 -1.47 -12.62
N GLY A 212 -26.34 -0.15 -12.47
CA GLY A 212 -25.38 0.75 -11.83
C GLY A 212 -24.16 1.10 -12.69
N ARG A 213 -24.17 0.82 -14.02
CA ARG A 213 -23.03 1.08 -14.90
C ARG A 213 -23.43 1.85 -16.14
N ALA A 214 -22.57 2.76 -16.56
CA ALA A 214 -22.69 3.50 -17.81
C ALA A 214 -21.35 3.57 -18.52
N THR A 215 -21.35 3.57 -19.85
CA THR A 215 -20.15 3.79 -20.67
C THR A 215 -20.27 5.11 -21.41
N VAL A 216 -19.29 5.97 -21.23
CA VAL A 216 -19.28 7.33 -21.83
C VAL A 216 -17.90 7.69 -22.37
N LYS A 217 -17.87 8.69 -23.25
CA LYS A 217 -16.61 9.36 -23.67
C LYS A 217 -16.37 10.59 -22.82
N VAL A 218 -15.17 10.72 -22.26
CA VAL A 218 -14.75 11.91 -21.52
C VAL A 218 -14.46 13.05 -22.51
N PRO A 219 -15.15 14.21 -22.40
CA PRO A 219 -14.91 15.31 -23.33
C PRO A 219 -13.51 15.92 -23.13
N ALA A 220 -12.80 16.20 -24.24
CA ALA A 220 -11.46 16.81 -24.26
C ALA A 220 -10.47 16.13 -23.28
N PHE A 221 -10.53 14.78 -23.23
CA PHE A 221 -9.70 13.99 -22.35
C PHE A 221 -8.21 14.15 -22.63
N LYS A 222 -7.42 13.97 -21.57
CA LYS A 222 -5.96 13.84 -21.63
C LYS A 222 -5.57 12.55 -20.92
N LEU A 223 -4.56 11.86 -21.44
CA LEU A 223 -4.06 10.65 -20.81
C LEU A 223 -3.26 10.99 -19.55
N TRP A 224 -3.37 10.12 -18.58
CA TRP A 224 -2.48 10.12 -17.41
C TRP A 224 -1.23 9.29 -17.70
N SER A 225 -0.07 9.82 -17.35
CA SER A 225 1.22 9.12 -17.36
C SER A 225 2.18 9.78 -16.37
N PRO A 226 3.32 9.15 -16.01
CA PRO A 226 4.34 9.76 -15.15
C PRO A 226 4.82 11.12 -15.63
N ASP A 227 4.97 11.31 -16.94
CA ASP A 227 5.44 12.56 -17.54
C ASP A 227 4.33 13.60 -17.72
N ALA A 228 3.08 13.17 -17.75
CA ALA A 228 1.91 14.02 -17.90
C ALA A 228 0.77 13.50 -16.99
N PRO A 229 0.81 13.78 -15.68
CA PRO A 229 -0.14 13.23 -14.71
C PRO A 229 -1.49 13.99 -14.75
N ASN A 230 -2.14 13.96 -15.93
CA ASN A 230 -3.42 14.61 -16.12
C ASN A 230 -4.54 13.87 -15.38
N LEU A 231 -5.22 14.58 -14.53
CA LEU A 231 -6.37 14.09 -13.77
C LEU A 231 -7.64 14.75 -14.28
N HIS A 232 -8.70 13.98 -14.27
CA HIS A 232 -10.07 14.41 -14.59
C HIS A 232 -10.94 14.27 -13.36
N THR A 233 -12.07 14.97 -13.37
CA THR A 233 -13.14 14.77 -12.39
C THR A 233 -14.44 14.42 -13.12
N VAL A 234 -15.28 13.62 -12.46
CA VAL A 234 -16.67 13.40 -12.82
C VAL A 234 -17.55 13.65 -11.61
N ALA A 235 -18.64 14.39 -11.81
CA ALA A 235 -19.60 14.68 -10.77
C ALA A 235 -21.02 14.24 -11.19
N HIS A 236 -21.78 13.72 -10.22
CA HIS A 236 -23.20 13.41 -10.36
C HIS A 236 -23.88 13.48 -8.98
N ASP A 237 -24.97 14.21 -8.89
CA ASP A 237 -25.81 14.33 -7.69
C ASP A 237 -25.01 14.61 -6.40
N GLY A 238 -24.08 15.57 -6.48
CA GLY A 238 -23.23 15.97 -5.34
C GLY A 238 -21.99 15.07 -5.11
N VAL A 239 -21.93 13.89 -5.70
CA VAL A 239 -20.75 13.01 -5.64
C VAL A 239 -19.74 13.46 -6.68
N VAL A 240 -18.50 13.72 -6.26
CA VAL A 240 -17.38 14.10 -7.15
C VAL A 240 -16.26 13.07 -7.03
N THR A 241 -15.79 12.57 -8.14
CA THR A 241 -14.70 11.60 -8.20
C THR A 241 -13.59 12.09 -9.12
N ARG A 242 -12.33 12.01 -8.63
CA ARG A 242 -11.12 12.25 -9.38
C ARG A 242 -10.63 10.93 -9.98
N PHE A 243 -10.14 10.95 -11.22
CA PHE A 243 -9.62 9.78 -11.92
C PHE A 243 -8.62 10.17 -13.01
N GLY A 244 -7.89 9.20 -13.55
CA GLY A 244 -7.02 9.38 -14.72
C GLY A 244 -7.34 8.36 -15.81
N ILE A 245 -7.17 8.75 -17.07
CA ILE A 245 -7.39 7.87 -18.23
C ILE A 245 -6.06 7.25 -18.62
N ARG A 246 -5.93 5.94 -18.41
CA ARG A 246 -4.75 5.16 -18.80
C ARG A 246 -5.08 3.67 -18.90
N THR A 247 -4.24 2.92 -19.64
CA THR A 247 -4.22 1.45 -19.63
C THR A 247 -2.81 0.96 -19.27
N ILE A 248 -2.74 -0.24 -18.72
CA ILE A 248 -1.48 -0.94 -18.42
C ILE A 248 -1.59 -2.38 -18.91
N GLU A 249 -0.55 -2.88 -19.55
CA GLU A 249 -0.48 -4.25 -20.06
C GLU A 249 0.90 -4.85 -19.78
N ALA A 250 0.93 -6.17 -19.51
CA ALA A 250 2.14 -6.96 -19.50
C ALA A 250 2.08 -7.91 -20.70
N ARG A 251 2.95 -7.73 -21.68
CA ARG A 251 2.97 -8.54 -22.90
C ARG A 251 4.34 -8.51 -23.56
N ASN A 252 4.67 -9.55 -24.32
CA ASN A 252 5.91 -9.63 -25.09
C ASN A 252 7.17 -9.29 -24.25
N GLY A 253 7.23 -9.76 -23.00
CA GLY A 253 8.37 -9.51 -22.12
C GLY A 253 8.51 -8.06 -21.62
N GLY A 254 7.46 -7.23 -21.67
CA GLY A 254 7.51 -5.83 -21.26
C GLY A 254 6.21 -5.32 -20.65
N PHE A 255 6.29 -4.17 -19.96
CA PHE A 255 5.13 -3.40 -19.53
C PHE A 255 4.82 -2.30 -20.53
N TYR A 256 3.53 -2.03 -20.76
CA TYR A 256 3.05 -1.03 -21.72
C TYR A 256 2.00 -0.14 -21.07
N LEU A 257 2.33 1.13 -20.89
CA LEU A 257 1.41 2.17 -20.43
C LEU A 257 0.88 2.95 -21.64
N ASN A 258 -0.43 3.00 -21.80
CA ASN A 258 -1.07 3.65 -22.97
C ASN A 258 -0.50 3.16 -24.30
N GLY A 259 -0.15 1.88 -24.40
CA GLY A 259 0.44 1.27 -25.58
C GLY A 259 1.95 1.49 -25.76
N ALA A 260 2.59 2.40 -25.01
CA ALA A 260 4.03 2.62 -25.04
C ALA A 260 4.75 1.71 -24.06
N ARG A 261 5.88 1.11 -24.49
CA ARG A 261 6.71 0.29 -23.59
C ARG A 261 7.35 1.16 -22.52
N ILE A 262 7.29 0.70 -21.27
CA ILE A 262 7.93 1.34 -20.12
C ILE A 262 8.81 0.34 -19.38
N PHE A 263 9.84 0.85 -18.72
CA PHE A 263 10.64 0.11 -17.75
C PHE A 263 10.29 0.64 -16.35
N LEU A 264 9.92 -0.24 -15.43
CA LEU A 264 9.60 0.15 -14.06
C LEU A 264 10.89 0.25 -13.25
N LYS A 265 11.30 1.48 -12.91
CA LYS A 265 12.48 1.78 -12.09
C LYS A 265 12.02 2.27 -10.72
N GLY A 266 12.33 1.56 -9.66
CA GLY A 266 11.86 2.04 -8.37
C GLY A 266 12.39 1.31 -7.16
N ALA A 267 11.66 1.45 -6.06
CA ALA A 267 11.99 0.84 -4.79
C ALA A 267 10.74 0.40 -4.02
N ASN A 268 10.95 -0.51 -3.08
CA ASN A 268 9.95 -0.93 -2.12
C ASN A 268 9.79 0.15 -1.03
N ARG A 269 8.57 0.50 -0.70
CA ARG A 269 8.24 1.50 0.31
C ARG A 269 7.36 0.92 1.39
N HIS A 270 7.86 0.88 2.63
CA HIS A 270 7.03 0.76 3.81
C HIS A 270 6.36 2.10 4.15
N ASP A 271 5.11 2.07 4.64
CA ASP A 271 4.45 3.29 5.11
C ASP A 271 4.80 3.50 6.58
N GLN A 272 5.96 4.11 6.82
CA GLN A 272 6.39 4.44 8.17
C GLN A 272 7.41 5.58 8.22
N GLN A 273 7.46 6.20 9.39
CA GLN A 273 8.51 7.11 9.83
C GLN A 273 9.03 6.61 11.19
N MET A 274 10.36 6.50 11.34
CA MET A 274 11.00 5.79 12.46
C MET A 274 10.50 6.22 13.84
N GLN A 275 10.24 7.53 14.03
CA GLN A 275 9.83 8.12 15.29
C GLN A 275 8.32 8.19 15.49
N LEU A 276 7.53 8.06 14.41
CA LEU A 276 6.07 8.23 14.42
C LEU A 276 5.29 6.94 14.10
N GLY A 277 6.01 5.88 13.80
CA GLY A 277 5.40 4.61 13.39
C GLY A 277 4.79 4.68 11.99
N ALA A 278 3.69 4.00 11.78
CA ALA A 278 2.94 4.02 10.51
C ALA A 278 2.15 5.33 10.28
N SER A 279 2.17 6.26 11.24
CA SER A 279 1.56 7.58 11.07
C SER A 279 2.52 8.52 10.33
N THR A 280 2.70 8.26 9.02
CA THR A 280 3.61 9.03 8.17
C THR A 280 2.99 10.38 7.80
N PRO A 281 3.58 11.53 8.20
CA PRO A 281 3.09 12.85 7.80
C PRO A 281 3.18 13.07 6.28
N GLU A 282 2.24 13.84 5.72
CA GLU A 282 2.18 14.15 4.28
C GLU A 282 3.49 14.72 3.74
N GLY A 283 4.19 15.56 4.53
CA GLY A 283 5.49 16.11 4.13
C GLY A 283 6.57 15.05 3.86
N PHE A 284 6.55 13.92 4.59
CA PHE A 284 7.44 12.79 4.30
C PHE A 284 6.98 12.01 3.06
N MET A 285 5.67 11.82 2.87
CA MET A 285 5.13 11.18 1.65
C MET A 285 5.54 11.97 0.40
N LEU A 286 5.40 13.29 0.43
CA LEU A 286 5.83 14.19 -0.64
C LEU A 286 7.34 14.12 -0.87
N THR A 287 8.14 14.11 0.21
CA THR A 287 9.60 13.98 0.14
C THR A 287 10.00 12.64 -0.50
N ASP A 288 9.33 11.54 -0.15
CA ASP A 288 9.57 10.23 -0.73
C ASP A 288 9.37 10.25 -2.26
N ILE A 289 8.26 10.82 -2.73
CA ILE A 289 7.97 10.94 -4.16
C ILE A 289 8.99 11.83 -4.89
N GLN A 290 9.33 12.97 -4.31
CA GLN A 290 10.33 13.89 -4.89
C GLN A 290 11.72 13.23 -4.97
N ASN A 291 12.12 12.52 -3.93
CA ASN A 291 13.40 11.82 -3.89
C ASN A 291 13.45 10.67 -4.89
N LEU A 292 12.36 9.88 -5.03
CA LEU A 292 12.27 8.87 -6.08
C LEU A 292 12.49 9.48 -7.47
N LYS A 293 11.79 10.57 -7.77
CA LYS A 293 11.93 11.25 -9.08
C LYS A 293 13.34 11.81 -9.31
N ARG A 294 13.99 12.34 -8.27
CA ARG A 294 15.40 12.79 -8.34
C ARG A 294 16.37 11.65 -8.63
N MET A 295 16.09 10.45 -8.15
CA MET A 295 16.83 9.23 -8.46
C MET A 295 16.55 8.66 -9.87
N GLY A 296 15.74 9.35 -10.70
CA GLY A 296 15.31 8.80 -12.00
C GLY A 296 14.29 7.67 -11.91
N GLY A 297 13.73 7.42 -10.72
CA GLY A 297 12.70 6.41 -10.50
C GLY A 297 11.31 6.88 -10.93
N ASN A 298 10.46 5.93 -11.31
CA ASN A 298 9.07 6.17 -11.72
C ASN A 298 8.05 5.27 -11.01
N PHE A 299 8.51 4.46 -10.05
CA PHE A 299 7.72 3.36 -9.50
C PHE A 299 7.98 3.12 -8.01
N PHE A 300 6.90 2.94 -7.24
CA PHE A 300 6.96 2.37 -5.89
C PHE A 300 6.22 1.04 -5.82
N ARG A 301 6.81 0.05 -5.14
CA ARG A 301 6.07 -1.08 -4.61
C ARG A 301 5.72 -0.80 -3.15
N GLY A 302 4.42 -0.73 -2.83
CA GLY A 302 3.89 -0.59 -1.47
C GLY A 302 4.04 -1.91 -0.72
N ALA A 303 5.15 -2.06 -0.01
CA ALA A 303 5.45 -3.29 0.72
C ALA A 303 5.00 -3.18 2.18
N HIS A 304 4.34 -4.15 2.78
CA HIS A 304 3.67 -5.36 2.24
C HIS A 304 2.20 -5.30 2.67
N TYR A 305 1.57 -4.14 2.51
CA TYR A 305 0.21 -3.79 2.96
C TYR A 305 -0.34 -2.57 2.21
N PRO A 306 -1.67 -2.32 2.25
CA PRO A 306 -2.27 -1.16 1.60
C PRO A 306 -1.63 0.15 2.04
N GLN A 307 -1.32 1.02 1.09
CA GLN A 307 -0.71 2.31 1.34
C GLN A 307 -1.76 3.37 1.72
N ALA A 308 -1.32 4.43 2.39
CA ALA A 308 -2.18 5.57 2.72
C ALA A 308 -2.87 6.13 1.47
N GLN A 309 -4.17 6.39 1.52
CA GLN A 309 -4.91 6.95 0.38
C GLN A 309 -4.31 8.30 -0.04
N ARG A 310 -3.88 9.13 0.93
CA ARG A 310 -3.22 10.40 0.62
C ARG A 310 -1.88 10.22 -0.11
N PHE A 311 -1.13 9.16 0.18
CA PHE A 311 0.09 8.84 -0.58
C PHE A 311 -0.23 8.48 -2.03
N LEU A 312 -1.30 7.72 -2.27
CA LEU A 312 -1.76 7.40 -3.63
C LEU A 312 -2.24 8.65 -4.37
N ASP A 313 -2.96 9.57 -3.68
CA ASP A 313 -3.31 10.88 -4.25
C ASP A 313 -2.09 11.66 -4.73
N LEU A 314 -1.03 11.71 -3.92
CA LEU A 314 0.22 12.38 -4.29
C LEU A 314 0.92 11.68 -5.46
N CYS A 315 0.89 10.35 -5.53
CA CYS A 315 1.40 9.60 -6.66
C CYS A 315 0.62 9.91 -7.96
N ASP A 316 -0.71 10.05 -7.86
CA ASP A 316 -1.56 10.47 -8.98
C ASP A 316 -1.19 11.88 -9.49
N GLU A 317 -1.02 12.82 -8.55
CA GLU A 317 -0.74 14.23 -8.83
C GLU A 317 0.68 14.44 -9.39
N MET A 318 1.64 13.64 -8.92
CA MET A 318 3.05 13.79 -9.26
C MET A 318 3.56 12.80 -10.31
N GLY A 319 2.72 11.89 -10.79
CA GLY A 319 3.08 10.94 -11.83
C GLY A 319 4.08 9.89 -11.36
N VAL A 320 3.72 9.11 -10.35
CA VAL A 320 4.48 7.94 -9.89
C VAL A 320 3.60 6.71 -9.97
N LEU A 321 4.11 5.64 -10.58
CA LEU A 321 3.41 4.37 -10.71
C LEU A 321 3.50 3.59 -9.38
N VAL A 322 2.43 2.86 -9.04
CA VAL A 322 2.34 2.15 -7.76
C VAL A 322 1.90 0.69 -7.97
N TRP A 323 2.55 -0.18 -7.25
CA TRP A 323 2.11 -1.53 -6.93
C TRP A 323 1.49 -1.50 -5.53
N GLU A 324 0.19 -1.72 -5.44
CA GLU A 324 -0.57 -1.81 -4.20
C GLU A 324 -0.66 -3.27 -3.76
N GLU A 325 -0.45 -3.54 -2.46
CA GLU A 325 -0.38 -4.90 -1.93
C GLU A 325 -1.30 -5.08 -0.72
N SER A 326 -2.09 -6.16 -0.67
CA SER A 326 -2.80 -6.53 0.56
C SER A 326 -1.84 -7.22 1.52
N LEU A 327 -2.09 -7.05 2.83
CA LEU A 327 -1.17 -7.47 3.89
C LEU A 327 -0.84 -8.96 3.82
N GLY A 328 0.43 -9.29 3.73
CA GLY A 328 0.93 -10.65 3.77
C GLY A 328 2.43 -10.74 3.58
N TRP A 329 3.09 -11.61 4.36
CA TRP A 329 4.51 -11.91 4.26
C TRP A 329 4.82 -13.32 4.74
N GLY A 330 5.53 -14.12 3.95
CA GLY A 330 6.00 -15.44 4.35
C GLY A 330 4.88 -16.45 4.67
N ASN A 331 3.66 -16.20 4.23
CA ASN A 331 2.50 -17.04 4.52
C ASN A 331 2.69 -18.46 3.96
N GLY A 332 2.31 -19.45 4.74
CA GLY A 332 2.51 -20.86 4.42
C GLY A 332 3.92 -21.39 4.70
N GLN A 333 4.93 -20.52 4.94
CA GLN A 333 6.30 -20.92 5.31
C GLN A 333 6.43 -21.14 6.81
N TYR A 334 5.75 -20.32 7.61
CA TYR A 334 5.83 -20.33 9.06
C TYR A 334 4.51 -20.79 9.65
N TYR A 335 4.60 -21.39 10.84
CA TYR A 335 3.41 -21.84 11.54
C TYR A 335 2.79 -20.69 12.33
N THR A 336 1.46 -20.66 12.37
CA THR A 336 0.72 -19.79 13.28
C THR A 336 1.10 -20.09 14.75
N GLN A 337 0.63 -19.28 15.69
CA GLN A 337 0.81 -19.50 17.13
C GLN A 337 0.33 -20.90 17.59
N LYS A 338 -0.52 -21.57 16.80
CA LYS A 338 -0.87 -23.00 17.02
C LYS A 338 0.19 -23.86 16.33
N LYS A 339 0.98 -24.58 17.12
CA LYS A 339 1.96 -25.55 16.58
C LYS A 339 1.30 -26.49 15.57
N GLY A 340 1.84 -26.51 14.36
CA GLY A 340 1.44 -27.43 13.29
C GLY A 340 0.30 -26.97 12.37
N ALA A 341 -0.22 -25.75 12.53
CA ALA A 341 -1.22 -25.17 11.62
C ALA A 341 -0.60 -24.08 10.74
N SER A 342 -0.73 -24.21 9.42
CA SER A 342 -0.39 -23.18 8.46
C SER A 342 -1.50 -22.11 8.41
N ASP A 343 -1.12 -20.83 8.30
CA ASP A 343 -2.09 -19.73 8.15
C ASP A 343 -2.92 -19.84 6.87
N ILE A 344 -2.30 -20.25 5.76
CA ILE A 344 -2.98 -20.41 4.45
C ILE A 344 -4.06 -21.51 4.46
N GLU A 345 -4.10 -22.36 5.48
CA GLU A 345 -5.12 -23.39 5.68
C GLU A 345 -6.17 -22.99 6.72
N ASP A 346 -5.98 -21.86 7.46
CA ASP A 346 -6.98 -21.32 8.40
C ASP A 346 -8.10 -20.62 7.63
N PRO A 347 -9.36 -21.11 7.71
CA PRO A 347 -10.46 -20.49 6.98
C PRO A 347 -10.70 -19.01 7.34
N GLY A 348 -10.40 -18.64 8.60
CA GLY A 348 -10.53 -17.25 9.06
C GLY A 348 -9.49 -16.35 8.40
N PHE A 349 -8.23 -16.81 8.28
CA PHE A 349 -7.19 -16.09 7.53
C PHE A 349 -7.57 -15.93 6.06
N VAL A 350 -7.96 -17.03 5.42
CA VAL A 350 -8.36 -17.01 4.00
C VAL A 350 -9.50 -16.01 3.77
N ALA A 351 -10.56 -16.06 4.60
CA ALA A 351 -11.68 -15.14 4.49
C ALA A 351 -11.25 -13.67 4.63
N LYS A 352 -10.43 -13.36 5.65
CA LYS A 352 -9.94 -11.99 5.88
C LYS A 352 -8.96 -11.52 4.81
N GLN A 353 -8.15 -12.41 4.26
CA GLN A 353 -7.24 -12.08 3.16
C GLN A 353 -8.02 -11.70 1.88
N LEU A 354 -9.08 -12.45 1.57
CA LEU A 354 -9.97 -12.14 0.44
C LEU A 354 -10.71 -10.81 0.68
N GLU A 355 -11.25 -10.60 1.89
CA GLU A 355 -11.94 -9.37 2.28
C GLU A 355 -11.03 -8.15 2.17
N GLN A 356 -9.82 -8.20 2.73
CA GLN A 356 -8.87 -7.10 2.64
C GLN A 356 -8.43 -6.82 1.20
N THR A 357 -8.17 -7.87 0.41
CA THR A 357 -7.80 -7.71 -1.00
C THR A 357 -8.90 -7.02 -1.80
N LYS A 358 -10.16 -7.43 -1.59
CA LYS A 358 -11.31 -6.77 -2.20
C LYS A 358 -11.42 -5.29 -1.78
N LEU A 359 -11.28 -5.02 -0.49
CA LEU A 359 -11.36 -3.67 0.07
C LEU A 359 -10.23 -2.78 -0.47
N MET A 360 -9.00 -3.30 -0.56
CA MET A 360 -7.86 -2.60 -1.17
C MET A 360 -8.17 -2.19 -2.60
N VAL A 361 -8.66 -3.11 -3.43
CA VAL A 361 -9.02 -2.79 -4.83
C VAL A 361 -10.08 -1.68 -4.88
N ARG A 362 -11.12 -1.76 -4.04
CA ARG A 362 -12.17 -0.74 -3.99
C ARG A 362 -11.67 0.62 -3.50
N ASN A 363 -10.85 0.66 -2.47
CA ASN A 363 -10.29 1.91 -1.95
C ASN A 363 -9.36 2.59 -2.97
N SER A 364 -8.58 1.80 -3.70
CA SER A 364 -7.58 2.30 -4.65
C SER A 364 -8.07 2.36 -6.11
N PHE A 365 -9.38 2.12 -6.34
CA PHE A 365 -9.94 1.95 -7.69
C PHE A 365 -9.70 3.16 -8.60
N ASN A 366 -9.93 4.36 -8.09
CA ASN A 366 -9.89 5.59 -8.88
C ASN A 366 -8.47 6.19 -9.02
N HIS A 367 -7.45 5.58 -8.38
CA HIS A 367 -6.06 6.05 -8.49
C HIS A 367 -5.41 5.57 -9.79
N PRO A 368 -5.13 6.45 -10.76
CA PRO A 368 -4.46 6.07 -11.99
C PRO A 368 -3.01 5.65 -11.78
N SER A 369 -2.35 6.11 -10.71
CA SER A 369 -1.01 5.71 -10.31
C SER A 369 -0.90 4.22 -10.01
N VAL A 370 -1.94 3.62 -9.41
CA VAL A 370 -1.98 2.19 -9.10
C VAL A 370 -2.15 1.38 -10.37
N ILE A 371 -1.11 0.67 -10.80
CA ILE A 371 -1.08 -0.14 -12.03
C ILE A 371 -1.06 -1.65 -11.75
N ILE A 372 -0.71 -2.06 -10.55
CA ILE A 372 -0.61 -3.45 -10.12
C ILE A 372 -1.33 -3.59 -8.79
N PHE A 373 -2.18 -4.62 -8.68
CA PHE A 373 -2.69 -5.14 -7.42
C PHE A 373 -2.01 -6.46 -7.08
N ALA A 374 -1.62 -6.61 -5.81
CA ALA A 374 -0.89 -7.77 -5.35
C ALA A 374 -1.27 -8.20 -3.93
N PHE A 375 -0.63 -9.27 -3.47
CA PHE A 375 -0.92 -9.94 -2.21
C PHE A 375 0.24 -10.85 -1.79
N LEU A 376 0.31 -11.27 -0.52
CA LEU A 376 1.09 -12.39 0.00
C LEU A 376 2.58 -12.40 -0.43
N ASN A 377 3.34 -11.34 -0.06
CA ASN A 377 4.78 -11.35 -0.29
C ASN A 377 5.44 -12.63 0.20
N GLU A 378 6.27 -13.26 -0.63
CA GLU A 378 7.11 -14.42 -0.29
C GLU A 378 6.33 -15.60 0.34
N CYS A 379 5.07 -15.81 -0.05
CA CYS A 379 4.32 -16.97 0.39
C CYS A 379 4.95 -18.29 -0.09
N ASP A 380 4.58 -19.40 0.53
CA ASP A 380 5.08 -20.72 0.08
C ASP A 380 4.37 -21.19 -1.19
N SER A 381 4.72 -20.55 -2.30
CA SER A 381 4.14 -20.78 -3.62
C SER A 381 4.40 -22.17 -4.21
N THR A 382 5.17 -23.01 -3.50
CA THR A 382 5.40 -24.41 -3.87
C THR A 382 4.29 -25.34 -3.40
N LYS A 383 3.41 -24.86 -2.51
CA LYS A 383 2.30 -25.65 -1.94
C LYS A 383 1.01 -25.52 -2.75
N PRO A 384 0.29 -26.64 -3.00
CA PRO A 384 -1.01 -26.60 -3.65
C PRO A 384 -2.05 -25.72 -2.92
N GLU A 385 -2.01 -25.70 -1.57
CA GLU A 385 -2.88 -24.88 -0.73
C GLU A 385 -2.63 -23.39 -0.95
N CYS A 386 -1.35 -22.98 -1.07
CA CYS A 386 -0.98 -21.62 -1.41
C CYS A 386 -1.46 -21.24 -2.81
N LYS A 387 -1.27 -22.14 -3.79
CA LYS A 387 -1.79 -21.93 -5.15
C LYS A 387 -3.30 -21.71 -5.15
N LYS A 388 -4.04 -22.51 -4.39
CA LYS A 388 -5.51 -22.35 -4.26
C LYS A 388 -5.87 -20.95 -3.73
N LEU A 389 -5.20 -20.47 -2.69
CA LEU A 389 -5.43 -19.14 -2.14
C LEU A 389 -5.05 -18.04 -3.14
N VAL A 390 -3.91 -18.17 -3.80
CA VAL A 390 -3.46 -17.22 -4.84
C VAL A 390 -4.47 -17.13 -5.99
N ASP A 391 -4.98 -18.26 -6.47
CA ASP A 391 -6.01 -18.28 -7.52
C ASP A 391 -7.31 -17.58 -7.06
N GLN A 392 -7.72 -17.74 -5.79
CA GLN A 392 -8.87 -17.04 -5.22
C GLN A 392 -8.63 -15.52 -5.12
N LEU A 393 -7.42 -15.09 -4.72
CA LEU A 393 -7.05 -13.67 -4.64
C LEU A 393 -7.03 -13.02 -6.02
N ILE A 394 -6.48 -13.71 -7.03
CA ILE A 394 -6.52 -13.26 -8.44
C ILE A 394 -7.97 -13.09 -8.88
N ALA A 395 -8.84 -14.08 -8.63
CA ALA A 395 -10.26 -14.02 -8.99
C ALA A 395 -10.95 -12.83 -8.30
N THR A 396 -10.71 -12.62 -7.00
CA THR A 396 -11.25 -11.50 -6.23
C THR A 396 -10.86 -10.15 -6.82
N ILE A 397 -9.59 -9.98 -7.20
CA ILE A 397 -9.14 -8.74 -7.85
C ILE A 397 -9.83 -8.56 -9.21
N ARG A 398 -9.92 -9.64 -10.02
CA ARG A 398 -10.52 -9.59 -11.36
C ARG A 398 -12.02 -9.30 -11.36
N GLU A 399 -12.74 -9.76 -10.35
CA GLU A 399 -14.16 -9.43 -10.14
C GLU A 399 -14.36 -7.92 -9.90
N GLU A 400 -13.46 -7.31 -9.13
CA GLU A 400 -13.53 -5.89 -8.82
C GLU A 400 -12.89 -5.01 -9.92
N ASP A 401 -11.72 -5.39 -10.42
CA ASP A 401 -10.98 -4.65 -11.45
C ASP A 401 -10.28 -5.57 -12.45
N SER A 402 -10.71 -5.49 -13.71
CA SER A 402 -10.09 -6.20 -14.84
C SER A 402 -9.07 -5.37 -15.61
N GLY A 403 -8.82 -4.13 -15.20
CA GLY A 403 -7.99 -3.16 -15.97
C GLY A 403 -6.56 -2.97 -15.46
N ARG A 404 -6.23 -3.54 -14.28
CA ARG A 404 -4.89 -3.49 -13.69
C ARG A 404 -4.22 -4.86 -13.75
N LEU A 405 -2.89 -4.85 -13.63
CA LEU A 405 -2.10 -6.08 -13.57
C LEU A 405 -2.22 -6.73 -12.19
N VAL A 406 -2.11 -8.05 -12.17
CA VAL A 406 -2.14 -8.86 -10.93
C VAL A 406 -0.93 -9.77 -10.90
N SER A 407 -0.17 -9.69 -9.79
CA SER A 407 0.94 -10.60 -9.50
C SER A 407 1.21 -10.65 -7.99
N PHE A 408 2.28 -11.30 -7.57
CA PHE A 408 2.80 -11.28 -6.20
C PHE A 408 4.32 -11.44 -6.24
N ALA A 409 5.02 -10.98 -5.20
CA ALA A 409 6.47 -11.11 -5.09
C ALA A 409 6.85 -12.48 -4.51
N CYS A 410 7.68 -13.23 -5.21
CA CYS A 410 8.01 -14.63 -4.91
C CYS A 410 9.50 -14.84 -4.67
N ASN A 411 9.86 -15.48 -3.56
CA ASN A 411 11.23 -15.95 -3.29
C ASN A 411 11.41 -17.45 -3.54
N ARG A 412 10.35 -18.16 -3.98
CA ARG A 412 10.33 -19.62 -4.25
C ARG A 412 10.33 -19.94 -5.74
N THR A 413 11.15 -19.24 -6.52
CA THR A 413 11.19 -19.35 -8.00
C THR A 413 11.35 -20.78 -8.51
N ARG A 414 12.11 -21.62 -7.79
CA ARG A 414 12.19 -23.05 -8.04
C ARG A 414 10.98 -23.76 -7.42
N GLY A 415 10.16 -24.40 -8.22
CA GLY A 415 8.98 -25.13 -7.76
C GLY A 415 7.73 -24.28 -7.58
N ASP A 416 7.78 -22.97 -7.89
CA ASP A 416 6.60 -22.09 -7.86
C ASP A 416 5.44 -22.65 -8.71
N LEU A 417 4.24 -22.68 -8.13
CA LEU A 417 3.02 -23.14 -8.77
C LEU A 417 2.07 -21.98 -9.11
N CYS A 418 2.33 -20.80 -8.59
CA CYS A 418 1.35 -19.70 -8.52
C CYS A 418 1.41 -18.74 -9.71
N HIS A 419 2.60 -18.44 -10.24
CA HIS A 419 2.76 -17.48 -11.34
C HIS A 419 2.14 -17.92 -12.67
N ALA A 420 1.68 -19.16 -12.80
CA ALA A 420 1.00 -19.60 -14.00
C ALA A 420 -0.23 -18.72 -14.34
N ASN A 421 -0.96 -18.23 -13.32
CA ASN A 421 -2.21 -17.47 -13.46
C ASN A 421 -2.07 -15.96 -13.25
N THR A 422 -0.87 -15.45 -12.87
CA THR A 422 -0.59 -14.00 -12.77
C THR A 422 -0.35 -13.39 -14.15
N ASP A 423 -0.41 -12.06 -14.28
CA ASP A 423 -0.13 -11.38 -15.57
C ASP A 423 1.35 -11.35 -15.91
N PHE A 424 2.22 -11.34 -14.91
CA PHE A 424 3.68 -11.35 -15.05
C PHE A 424 4.32 -12.10 -13.89
N VAL A 425 5.59 -12.42 -14.01
CA VAL A 425 6.38 -13.08 -12.95
C VAL A 425 7.17 -12.02 -12.20
N ALA A 426 6.97 -11.95 -10.88
CA ALA A 426 7.75 -11.09 -10.01
C ALA A 426 8.53 -11.93 -8.99
N PHE A 427 9.80 -11.59 -8.79
CA PHE A 427 10.66 -12.38 -7.92
C PHE A 427 11.58 -11.54 -7.06
N ASN A 428 11.76 -12.00 -5.82
CA ASN A 428 12.71 -11.48 -4.85
C ASN A 428 13.98 -12.31 -4.90
N THR A 429 15.15 -11.67 -4.98
CA THR A 429 16.42 -12.34 -4.99
C THR A 429 17.53 -11.48 -4.40
N TYR A 430 18.48 -12.12 -3.70
CA TYR A 430 19.51 -11.41 -2.94
C TYR A 430 20.90 -12.04 -3.09
N PRO A 431 21.42 -12.25 -4.33
CA PRO A 431 22.77 -12.77 -4.54
C PRO A 431 23.82 -11.78 -4.04
N GLY A 432 24.85 -12.30 -3.39
CA GLY A 432 25.93 -11.48 -2.84
C GLY A 432 25.61 -10.79 -1.50
N THR A 433 24.39 -10.96 -0.99
CA THR A 433 23.98 -10.50 0.35
C THR A 433 23.40 -11.67 1.16
N ILE A 434 22.07 -11.81 1.29
CA ILE A 434 21.43 -12.93 2.02
C ILE A 434 21.89 -14.28 1.46
N ASN A 435 22.07 -14.37 0.14
CA ASN A 435 22.52 -15.58 -0.56
C ASN A 435 24.03 -15.53 -0.83
N GLY A 436 24.83 -15.55 0.23
CA GLY A 436 26.28 -15.71 0.20
C GLY A 436 27.06 -14.42 -0.06
N TYR A 437 27.79 -13.97 0.95
CA TYR A 437 28.66 -12.80 0.86
C TYR A 437 29.83 -13.02 -0.10
N PRO A 438 30.24 -12.02 -0.90
CA PRO A 438 31.39 -12.09 -1.78
C PRO A 438 32.69 -11.86 -1.00
N GLY A 439 33.79 -12.38 -1.55
CA GLY A 439 35.13 -12.03 -1.09
C GLY A 439 35.75 -10.89 -1.88
N THR A 440 35.38 -10.73 -3.17
CA THR A 440 35.93 -9.73 -4.10
C THR A 440 34.82 -9.10 -4.93
N HIS A 441 35.13 -7.99 -5.63
CA HIS A 441 34.25 -7.34 -6.59
C HIS A 441 33.81 -8.29 -7.72
N ASP A 442 34.76 -9.02 -8.30
CA ASP A 442 34.47 -9.95 -9.40
C ASP A 442 33.57 -11.10 -8.96
N GLU A 443 33.77 -11.61 -7.74
CA GLU A 443 32.88 -12.62 -7.16
C GLU A 443 31.47 -12.06 -6.91
N LEU A 444 31.37 -10.81 -6.45
CA LEU A 444 30.08 -10.14 -6.27
C LEU A 444 29.36 -10.01 -7.61
N LYS A 445 30.04 -9.51 -8.63
CA LYS A 445 29.49 -9.38 -9.99
C LYS A 445 29.03 -10.73 -10.53
N GLN A 446 29.87 -11.76 -10.43
CA GLN A 446 29.51 -13.10 -10.88
C GLN A 446 28.28 -13.64 -10.14
N LYS A 447 28.18 -13.45 -8.82
CA LYS A 447 27.01 -13.88 -8.05
C LYS A 447 25.74 -13.15 -8.48
N ILE A 448 25.80 -11.85 -8.69
CA ILE A 448 24.65 -11.05 -9.11
C ILE A 448 24.13 -11.52 -10.47
N HIS A 449 25.01 -11.88 -11.40
CA HIS A 449 24.63 -12.36 -12.73
C HIS A 449 24.24 -13.84 -12.74
N ASP A 450 25.15 -14.73 -12.29
CA ASP A 450 25.14 -16.15 -12.66
C ASP A 450 24.86 -17.12 -11.51
N MET A 451 24.73 -16.64 -10.26
CA MET A 451 24.52 -17.54 -9.11
C MET A 451 23.30 -18.41 -9.33
N GLU A 452 23.50 -19.73 -9.34
CA GLU A 452 22.42 -20.69 -9.55
C GLU A 452 21.26 -20.51 -8.56
N GLY A 453 20.07 -20.25 -9.11
CA GLY A 453 18.83 -20.05 -8.36
C GLY A 453 18.62 -18.64 -7.82
N PHE A 454 19.59 -17.72 -7.97
CA PHE A 454 19.53 -16.38 -7.38
C PHE A 454 20.03 -15.27 -8.31
N GLY A 455 20.97 -15.53 -9.20
CA GLY A 455 21.53 -14.52 -10.12
C GLY A 455 20.51 -14.04 -11.14
N VAL A 456 20.60 -12.78 -11.55
CA VAL A 456 19.64 -12.13 -12.46
C VAL A 456 19.55 -12.85 -13.80
N ASP A 457 20.70 -13.14 -14.43
CA ASP A 457 20.73 -13.78 -15.75
C ASP A 457 20.30 -15.25 -15.65
N TRP A 458 20.72 -15.93 -14.58
CA TRP A 458 20.27 -17.30 -14.32
C TRP A 458 18.74 -17.36 -14.14
N LEU A 459 18.17 -16.48 -13.30
CA LEU A 459 16.72 -16.43 -13.06
C LEU A 459 15.95 -15.99 -14.31
N ALA A 460 16.44 -15.01 -15.05
CA ALA A 460 15.81 -14.57 -16.29
C ALA A 460 15.69 -15.73 -17.30
N LYS A 461 16.75 -16.52 -17.45
CA LYS A 461 16.73 -17.72 -18.30
C LYS A 461 15.76 -18.77 -17.75
N TYR A 462 15.92 -19.16 -16.49
CA TYR A 462 15.09 -20.21 -15.85
C TYR A 462 13.61 -19.87 -15.88
N LEU A 463 13.23 -18.63 -15.50
CA LEU A 463 11.84 -18.20 -15.46
C LEU A 463 11.27 -17.98 -16.87
N GLY A 464 12.09 -17.53 -17.82
CA GLY A 464 11.71 -17.41 -19.23
C GLY A 464 11.37 -18.75 -19.88
N GLU A 465 12.14 -19.80 -19.54
CA GLU A 465 11.86 -21.18 -19.98
C GLU A 465 10.61 -21.75 -19.29
N ARG A 466 10.42 -21.46 -18.00
CA ARG A 466 9.30 -21.96 -17.20
C ARG A 466 7.97 -21.27 -17.53
N TYR A 467 8.00 -19.98 -17.82
CA TYR A 467 6.83 -19.15 -18.11
C TYR A 467 6.99 -18.41 -19.46
N PRO A 468 6.98 -19.12 -20.59
CA PRO A 468 7.23 -18.55 -21.90
C PRO A 468 6.31 -17.37 -22.21
N GLY A 469 6.90 -16.24 -22.66
CA GLY A 469 6.18 -15.04 -23.05
C GLY A 469 5.72 -14.14 -21.90
N LYS A 470 5.86 -14.55 -20.63
CA LYS A 470 5.56 -13.67 -19.50
C LYS A 470 6.64 -12.62 -19.29
N THR A 471 6.22 -11.43 -18.89
CA THR A 471 7.08 -10.34 -18.46
C THR A 471 7.74 -10.70 -17.12
N LEU A 472 9.04 -10.43 -16.97
CA LEU A 472 9.79 -10.68 -15.74
C LEU A 472 10.09 -9.36 -15.02
N PHE A 473 9.88 -9.33 -13.71
CA PHE A 473 10.09 -8.17 -12.85
C PHE A 473 10.82 -8.56 -11.57
N ILE A 474 11.89 -7.83 -11.24
CA ILE A 474 12.61 -8.01 -9.97
C ILE A 474 11.88 -7.18 -8.90
N SER A 475 11.09 -7.85 -8.05
CA SER A 475 10.29 -7.18 -7.02
C SER A 475 11.08 -6.78 -5.78
N GLU A 476 12.18 -7.48 -5.50
CA GLU A 476 13.14 -7.11 -4.46
C GLU A 476 14.54 -7.57 -4.82
N MET A 477 15.49 -6.66 -4.71
CA MET A 477 16.93 -6.91 -4.75
C MET A 477 17.67 -5.69 -4.21
N GLY A 478 18.77 -5.89 -3.47
CA GLY A 478 19.58 -4.78 -3.00
C GLY A 478 20.55 -5.17 -1.89
N GLY A 479 21.52 -4.32 -1.65
CA GLY A 479 22.47 -4.38 -0.55
C GLY A 479 22.03 -3.55 0.65
N ALA A 480 22.60 -3.83 1.82
CA ALA A 480 22.41 -3.03 3.02
C ALA A 480 23.68 -2.20 3.33
N GLY A 481 23.47 -0.98 3.84
CA GLY A 481 24.55 -0.11 4.29
C GLY A 481 24.05 0.84 5.38
N GLN A 482 24.70 0.85 6.53
CA GLN A 482 24.38 1.75 7.62
C GLN A 482 24.75 3.19 7.23
N TYR A 483 23.80 4.14 7.38
CA TYR A 483 24.05 5.56 7.09
C TYR A 483 25.25 6.10 7.84
N GLY A 484 26.21 6.72 7.13
CA GLY A 484 27.45 7.26 7.68
C GLY A 484 28.58 6.22 7.87
N SER A 485 28.31 4.92 7.67
CA SER A 485 29.34 3.88 7.71
C SER A 485 30.05 3.83 6.35
N ARG A 486 31.30 4.28 6.32
CA ARG A 486 32.11 4.44 5.10
C ARG A 486 33.42 3.69 5.24
N ASP A 487 33.70 2.81 4.26
CA ASP A 487 34.98 2.09 4.16
C ASP A 487 35.28 1.73 2.71
N PRO A 488 36.36 2.29 2.09
CA PRO A 488 36.72 2.00 0.70
C PRO A 488 37.04 0.53 0.41
N SER A 489 37.30 -0.28 1.42
CA SER A 489 37.45 -1.74 1.24
C SER A 489 36.09 -2.47 1.11
N CYS A 490 34.99 -1.71 1.13
CA CYS A 490 33.62 -2.19 0.91
C CYS A 490 33.19 -3.40 1.77
N PRO A 491 33.46 -3.40 3.10
CA PRO A 491 32.93 -4.46 3.94
C PRO A 491 31.39 -4.38 3.99
N VAL A 492 30.77 -5.54 4.15
CA VAL A 492 29.30 -5.65 4.24
C VAL A 492 28.74 -4.69 5.31
N ASP A 493 27.54 -4.17 5.08
CA ASP A 493 26.84 -3.18 5.91
C ASP A 493 27.44 -1.75 5.88
N THR A 494 28.41 -1.45 5.00
CA THR A 494 28.83 -0.08 4.70
C THR A 494 28.04 0.52 3.55
N GLU A 495 27.99 1.87 3.49
CA GLU A 495 27.38 2.55 2.31
C GLU A 495 28.17 2.27 1.03
N ASP A 496 29.48 2.07 1.12
CA ASP A 496 30.33 1.75 -0.03
C ASP A 496 29.95 0.38 -0.62
N PHE A 497 29.77 -0.65 0.23
CA PHE A 497 29.27 -1.95 -0.21
C PHE A 497 27.87 -1.86 -0.81
N GLN A 498 26.95 -1.13 -0.16
CA GLN A 498 25.58 -0.97 -0.66
C GLN A 498 25.58 -0.31 -2.05
N ALA A 499 26.36 0.74 -2.24
CA ALA A 499 26.44 1.46 -3.51
C ALA A 499 27.02 0.56 -4.62
N GLU A 500 28.10 -0.15 -4.34
CA GLU A 500 28.71 -1.11 -5.27
C GLU A 500 27.75 -2.24 -5.65
N HIS A 501 27.13 -2.88 -4.65
CA HIS A 501 26.15 -3.93 -4.88
C HIS A 501 24.97 -3.45 -5.73
N ASN A 502 24.39 -2.29 -5.39
CA ASN A 502 23.23 -1.77 -6.11
C ASN A 502 23.59 -1.30 -7.53
N ALA A 503 24.82 -0.82 -7.77
CA ALA A 503 25.32 -0.52 -9.11
C ALA A 503 25.36 -1.78 -9.99
N LEU A 504 25.92 -2.86 -9.49
CA LEU A 504 25.98 -4.14 -10.20
C LEU A 504 24.60 -4.75 -10.45
N VAL A 505 23.70 -4.60 -9.47
CA VAL A 505 22.28 -4.99 -9.63
C VAL A 505 21.59 -4.20 -10.73
N ALA A 506 21.80 -2.89 -10.75
CA ALA A 506 21.25 -2.02 -11.80
C ALA A 506 21.80 -2.39 -13.18
N GLU A 507 23.13 -2.60 -13.30
CA GLU A 507 23.78 -3.08 -14.52
C GLU A 507 23.15 -4.39 -15.02
N ALA A 508 23.00 -5.39 -14.13
CA ALA A 508 22.41 -6.67 -14.48
C ALA A 508 20.94 -6.56 -14.90
N ALA A 509 20.12 -5.78 -14.16
CA ALA A 509 18.70 -5.64 -14.45
C ALA A 509 18.44 -4.84 -15.73
N TRP A 510 19.16 -3.74 -15.94
CA TRP A 510 18.97 -2.88 -17.13
C TRP A 510 19.63 -3.47 -18.39
N GLY A 511 20.73 -4.19 -18.21
CA GLY A 511 21.43 -4.87 -19.30
C GLY A 511 20.73 -6.11 -19.83
N ASN A 512 19.83 -6.73 -19.04
CA ASN A 512 19.12 -7.94 -19.44
C ASN A 512 17.77 -7.65 -20.11
N PRO A 513 17.62 -7.91 -21.44
CA PRO A 513 16.40 -7.57 -22.17
C PRO A 513 15.15 -8.34 -21.75
N ALA A 514 15.30 -9.44 -20.99
CA ALA A 514 14.19 -10.21 -20.44
C ALA A 514 13.60 -9.57 -19.18
N ILE A 515 14.31 -8.65 -18.52
CA ILE A 515 13.86 -7.96 -17.33
C ILE A 515 13.14 -6.67 -17.74
N ALA A 516 11.92 -6.46 -17.25
CA ALA A 516 11.09 -5.29 -17.58
C ALA A 516 11.04 -4.24 -16.47
N GLY A 517 11.68 -4.48 -15.33
CA GLY A 517 11.77 -3.53 -14.24
C GLY A 517 12.34 -4.13 -12.97
N ILE A 518 12.62 -3.22 -12.03
CA ILE A 518 13.16 -3.54 -10.70
C ILE A 518 12.61 -2.60 -9.64
N ALA A 519 12.34 -3.12 -8.45
CA ALA A 519 12.12 -2.38 -7.22
C ALA A 519 13.21 -2.74 -6.20
N PHE A 520 14.11 -1.81 -5.91
CA PHE A 520 15.16 -2.03 -4.93
C PHE A 520 14.58 -2.25 -3.53
N TRP A 521 15.11 -3.17 -2.78
CA TRP A 521 14.87 -3.34 -1.36
C TRP A 521 15.93 -2.57 -0.58
N GLN A 522 15.57 -1.43 0.04
CA GLN A 522 14.30 -0.72 0.01
C GLN A 522 14.52 0.80 -0.15
N PHE A 523 13.45 1.62 -0.11
CA PHE A 523 13.56 3.05 -0.37
C PHE A 523 14.26 3.80 0.77
N PHE A 524 13.86 3.59 2.02
CA PHE A 524 14.51 4.15 3.22
C PHE A 524 14.64 3.12 4.33
N ASP A 525 15.54 3.39 5.28
CA ASP A 525 15.73 2.51 6.43
C ASP A 525 14.47 2.44 7.28
N THR A 526 14.09 1.24 7.67
CA THR A 526 12.83 0.97 8.35
C THR A 526 13.03 0.25 9.67
N ARG A 527 12.05 0.37 10.55
CA ARG A 527 11.98 -0.46 11.74
C ARG A 527 11.49 -1.85 11.37
N THR A 528 12.23 -2.85 11.82
CA THR A 528 11.86 -4.26 11.70
C THR A 528 11.18 -4.75 12.98
N CYS A 529 10.69 -5.99 12.96
CA CYS A 529 9.99 -6.62 14.08
C CYS A 529 10.83 -6.81 15.37
N GLY A 530 12.15 -6.65 15.30
CA GLY A 530 13.03 -6.79 16.46
C GLY A 530 12.97 -8.18 17.12
N ARG A 531 12.99 -8.21 18.47
CA ARG A 531 12.98 -9.49 19.24
C ARG A 531 11.66 -10.24 19.18
N GLU A 532 10.57 -9.59 18.81
CA GLU A 532 9.24 -10.20 18.71
C GLU A 532 9.10 -11.08 17.45
N CYS A 533 10.03 -10.94 16.51
CA CYS A 533 10.05 -11.73 15.29
C CYS A 533 10.48 -13.16 15.58
N LEU A 534 9.61 -14.09 15.33
CA LEU A 534 9.91 -15.53 15.40
C LEU A 534 10.80 -15.98 14.23
N HIS A 535 11.10 -15.07 13.29
CA HIS A 535 11.89 -15.36 12.11
C HIS A 535 13.39 -15.40 12.42
N ASN A 536 13.95 -16.60 12.38
CA ASN A 536 15.39 -16.94 12.30
C ASN A 536 16.35 -16.49 13.42
N GLY A 537 15.94 -15.89 14.51
CA GLY A 537 16.87 -15.57 15.61
C GLY A 537 18.06 -14.67 15.23
N LYS A 538 18.14 -14.19 13.98
CA LYS A 538 19.28 -13.46 13.42
C LYS A 538 19.06 -11.97 13.24
N LYS A 539 17.81 -11.49 13.24
CA LYS A 539 17.52 -10.05 13.15
C LYS A 539 17.47 -9.42 14.53
N HIS A 540 18.61 -9.32 15.17
CA HIS A 540 18.77 -8.59 16.44
C HIS A 540 18.76 -7.05 16.26
N GLN A 541 18.80 -6.58 15.03
CA GLN A 541 18.79 -5.17 14.69
C GLN A 541 17.34 -4.70 14.52
N ALA A 542 16.89 -3.80 15.36
CA ALA A 542 15.57 -3.19 15.27
C ALA A 542 15.38 -2.30 14.02
N THR A 543 16.35 -2.27 13.12
CA THR A 543 16.38 -1.43 11.92
C THR A 543 16.92 -2.23 10.74
N SER A 544 16.24 -2.14 9.61
CA SER A 544 16.77 -2.58 8.31
C SER A 544 17.54 -1.43 7.68
N TRP A 545 18.82 -1.65 7.38
CA TRP A 545 19.72 -0.70 6.73
C TRP A 545 19.73 -0.79 5.20
N ALA A 546 18.74 -1.48 4.62
CA ALA A 546 18.68 -1.70 3.18
C ALA A 546 18.12 -0.48 2.40
N GLY A 547 17.73 0.60 3.08
CA GLY A 547 17.23 1.82 2.46
C GLY A 547 18.26 2.52 1.57
N GLN A 548 17.80 3.09 0.44
CA GLN A 548 18.59 4.03 -0.36
C GLN A 548 18.79 5.35 0.39
N PHE A 549 17.85 5.67 1.26
CA PHE A 549 17.90 6.79 2.20
C PHE A 549 17.93 6.29 3.63
N SER A 550 18.47 7.10 4.54
CA SER A 550 18.29 6.87 5.98
C SER A 550 16.81 6.95 6.37
N ALA A 551 16.48 6.54 7.60
CA ALA A 551 15.11 6.68 8.14
C ALA A 551 14.59 8.13 8.11
N ASP A 552 15.49 9.12 8.19
CA ASP A 552 15.18 10.54 8.10
C ASP A 552 15.28 11.10 6.67
N ARG A 553 15.29 10.23 5.66
CA ARG A 553 15.34 10.54 4.21
C ARG A 553 16.63 11.27 3.78
N LYS A 554 17.73 11.12 4.52
CA LYS A 554 19.04 11.58 4.07
C LYS A 554 19.59 10.59 3.03
N PRO A 555 20.07 11.06 1.86
CA PRO A 555 20.57 10.16 0.82
C PRO A 555 21.82 9.41 1.29
N LYS A 556 21.89 8.12 0.99
CA LYS A 556 23.09 7.30 1.07
C LYS A 556 23.81 7.30 -0.28
N LEU A 557 25.02 6.73 -0.34
CA LEU A 557 25.77 6.63 -1.60
C LEU A 557 25.01 5.91 -2.71
N ALA A 558 24.23 4.91 -2.36
CA ALA A 558 23.44 4.12 -3.29
C ALA A 558 22.37 4.91 -4.07
N VAL A 559 22.03 6.13 -3.63
CA VAL A 559 21.06 7.00 -4.35
C VAL A 559 21.52 7.30 -5.78
N GLY A 560 22.82 7.50 -5.99
CA GLY A 560 23.37 7.81 -7.31
C GLY A 560 23.22 6.69 -8.34
N VAL A 561 23.05 5.46 -7.89
CA VAL A 561 22.99 4.27 -8.78
C VAL A 561 21.80 4.28 -9.73
N LEU A 562 20.70 4.93 -9.35
CA LEU A 562 19.48 4.98 -10.17
C LEU A 562 19.45 6.18 -11.13
N THR A 563 20.38 7.14 -10.99
CA THR A 563 20.39 8.37 -11.80
C THR A 563 21.10 8.21 -13.14
N ASP A 564 22.04 7.28 -13.25
CA ASP A 564 22.81 6.97 -14.45
C ASP A 564 22.14 5.83 -15.26
#